data_edce05bcddc3447215ed898a1f2f6d2e
#
_entry.id   edce05bcddc3447215ed898a1f2f6d2e
#
_cell.length_a   1.000
_cell.length_b   1.000
_cell.length_c   1.000
_cell.angle_alpha   90.00
_cell.angle_beta   90.00
_cell.angle_gamma   90.00
#
_symmetry.space_group_name_H-M   'P 1'
#
loop_
_entity.id
_entity.type
_entity.pdbx_description
1 polymer ?
#
loop_
_entity_poly.entity_id
_entity_poly.type
_entity_poly.pdbx_seq_one_letter_code
_entity_poly.pdbx_strand_id
1 'polypeptide(L)'
;DDRSVSRGFTLLDHEHQGLDNFATIPSGKLTTFRFMAEKTADLICEKMGIHTPCLTHTEPLPASSSGKWTEPALGPKHWFTNPDNDPILCECEMVPESTVKSVVRSIKEKGGDLSLQAIGVRSRVGKGACQGTFCGKRVSAFLEEGEQTTSYDSINDMKSFLQGRWTGERPVLWHG
;
A
#
# COMPACT_ATOMS: atom_id res chain seq x y z
N ASP A 1 -1.80 12.00 32.35
CA ASP A 1 -0.69 12.34 31.44
C ASP A 1 -0.55 11.21 30.43
N ASP A 2 -1.05 11.42 29.22
CA ASP A 2 -1.09 10.46 28.09
C ASP A 2 0.29 9.93 27.65
N ARG A 3 1.36 10.43 28.24
CA ARG A 3 2.73 10.04 27.91
C ARG A 3 3.21 8.78 28.62
N SER A 4 2.42 8.27 29.57
CA SER A 4 2.74 7.05 30.35
C SER A 4 2.34 5.75 29.62
N VAL A 5 1.62 5.83 28.51
CA VAL A 5 1.23 4.63 27.75
C VAL A 5 2.48 3.89 27.28
N SER A 6 2.60 2.63 27.66
CA SER A 6 3.71 1.77 27.24
C SER A 6 3.81 1.74 25.72
N ARG A 7 5.02 2.00 25.20
CA ARG A 7 5.34 1.88 23.77
C ARG A 7 5.84 0.47 23.39
N GLY A 8 5.72 -0.48 24.31
CA GLY A 8 5.93 -1.88 24.03
C GLY A 8 4.77 -2.47 23.22
N PHE A 9 4.94 -3.67 22.73
CA PHE A 9 3.85 -4.45 22.15
C PHE A 9 3.49 -5.60 23.09
N THR A 10 2.28 -6.11 22.92
CA THR A 10 1.80 -7.31 23.59
C THR A 10 1.30 -8.28 22.55
N LEU A 11 1.74 -9.52 22.60
CA LEU A 11 1.20 -10.60 21.78
C LEU A 11 0.20 -11.39 22.62
N LEU A 12 -1.04 -11.39 22.22
CA LEU A 12 -2.14 -12.09 22.89
C LEU A 12 -2.54 -13.31 22.08
N ASP A 13 -2.40 -14.47 22.68
CA ASP A 13 -2.98 -15.72 22.18
C ASP A 13 -4.36 -15.91 22.80
N HIS A 14 -5.37 -16.11 21.98
CA HIS A 14 -6.75 -16.24 22.44
C HIS A 14 -7.21 -17.70 22.62
N GLU A 15 -6.30 -18.66 22.61
CA GLU A 15 -6.61 -20.07 22.83
C GLU A 15 -7.39 -20.30 24.14
N HIS A 16 -6.96 -19.63 25.23
CA HIS A 16 -7.67 -19.70 26.52
C HIS A 16 -9.09 -19.13 26.49
N GLN A 17 -9.45 -18.42 25.43
CA GLN A 17 -10.78 -17.86 25.19
C GLN A 17 -11.59 -18.72 24.21
N GLY A 18 -11.08 -19.88 23.81
CA GLY A 18 -11.70 -20.79 22.85
C GLY A 18 -11.49 -20.40 21.39
N LEU A 19 -10.48 -19.56 21.09
CA LEU A 19 -10.14 -19.13 19.73
C LEU A 19 -8.72 -19.61 19.40
N ASP A 20 -8.58 -20.88 19.10
CA ASP A 20 -7.29 -21.57 18.91
C ASP A 20 -6.47 -21.07 17.71
N ASN A 21 -7.13 -20.44 16.75
CA ASN A 21 -6.53 -19.93 15.51
C ASN A 21 -6.48 -18.41 15.44
N PHE A 22 -6.56 -17.72 16.59
CA PHE A 22 -6.59 -16.26 16.65
C PHE A 22 -5.57 -15.71 17.62
N ALA A 23 -4.76 -14.80 17.15
CA ALA A 23 -3.81 -14.02 17.96
C ALA A 23 -3.92 -12.53 17.63
N THR A 24 -3.69 -11.69 18.63
CA THR A 24 -3.71 -10.23 18.48
C THR A 24 -2.39 -9.63 18.94
N ILE A 25 -1.84 -8.73 18.15
CA ILE A 25 -0.64 -7.96 18.50
C ILE A 25 -0.94 -6.46 18.47
N PRO A 26 -1.50 -5.89 19.53
CA PRO A 26 -1.79 -4.47 19.61
C PRO A 26 -0.54 -3.67 19.97
N SER A 27 -0.53 -2.39 19.59
CA SER A 27 0.49 -1.42 19.97
C SER A 27 1.88 -1.71 19.35
N GLY A 28 2.89 -1.02 19.82
CA GLY A 28 4.26 -1.09 19.36
C GLY A 28 4.70 0.15 18.60
N LYS A 29 5.97 0.18 18.24
CA LYS A 29 6.56 1.26 17.43
C LYS A 29 6.68 0.83 15.97
N LEU A 30 6.57 1.78 15.04
CA LEU A 30 6.83 1.51 13.63
C LEU A 30 8.21 0.86 13.41
N THR A 31 9.21 1.24 14.22
CA THR A 31 10.57 0.68 14.12
C THR A 31 10.70 -0.76 14.62
N THR A 32 9.72 -1.29 15.34
CA THR A 32 9.72 -2.66 15.88
C THR A 32 8.84 -3.63 15.10
N PHE A 33 8.26 -3.21 13.98
CA PHE A 33 7.29 -4.03 13.24
C PHE A 33 7.84 -5.38 12.79
N ARG A 34 9.12 -5.47 12.40
CA ARG A 34 9.75 -6.74 11.98
C ARG A 34 9.88 -7.70 13.18
N PHE A 35 10.29 -7.19 14.35
CA PHE A 35 10.38 -7.99 15.55
C PHE A 35 9.00 -8.46 16.02
N MET A 36 7.98 -7.60 15.91
CA MET A 36 6.60 -7.98 16.18
C MET A 36 6.12 -9.09 15.27
N ALA A 37 6.42 -8.98 13.96
CA ALA A 37 6.09 -10.01 12.99
C ALA A 37 6.80 -11.34 13.28
N GLU A 38 8.09 -11.30 13.68
CA GLU A 38 8.84 -12.48 14.09
C GLU A 38 8.14 -13.18 15.27
N LYS A 39 7.83 -12.46 16.36
CA LYS A 39 7.18 -13.05 17.54
C LYS A 39 5.81 -13.63 17.23
N THR A 40 5.05 -12.98 16.33
CA THR A 40 3.75 -13.49 15.90
C THR A 40 3.91 -14.77 15.06
N ALA A 41 4.88 -14.76 14.15
CA ALA A 41 5.17 -15.93 13.31
C ALA A 41 5.68 -17.11 14.16
N ASP A 42 6.56 -16.86 15.15
CA ASP A 42 7.05 -17.89 16.08
C ASP A 42 5.88 -18.56 16.80
N LEU A 43 4.93 -17.80 17.34
CA LEU A 43 3.74 -18.32 18.01
C LEU A 43 2.89 -19.19 17.05
N ILE A 44 2.65 -18.72 15.84
CA ILE A 44 1.85 -19.45 14.85
C ILE A 44 2.56 -20.73 14.42
N CYS A 45 3.87 -20.67 14.16
CA CYS A 45 4.68 -21.82 13.80
C CYS A 45 4.69 -22.88 14.92
N GLU A 46 4.82 -22.47 16.19
CA GLU A 46 4.75 -23.36 17.33
C GLU A 46 3.41 -24.10 17.37
N LYS A 47 2.28 -23.39 17.21
CA LYS A 47 0.94 -23.99 17.14
C LYS A 47 0.78 -24.96 15.99
N MET A 48 1.47 -24.74 14.89
CA MET A 48 1.45 -25.63 13.71
C MET A 48 2.48 -26.77 13.81
N GLY A 49 3.27 -26.86 14.88
CA GLY A 49 4.35 -27.84 15.03
C GLY A 49 5.53 -27.58 14.10
N ILE A 50 5.72 -26.35 13.62
CA ILE A 50 6.80 -25.93 12.73
C ILE A 50 7.91 -25.30 13.56
N HIS A 51 9.11 -25.87 13.51
CA HIS A 51 10.27 -25.40 14.28
C HIS A 51 11.37 -24.82 13.37
N THR A 52 11.00 -23.93 12.48
CA THR A 52 11.95 -23.23 11.60
C THR A 52 12.40 -21.92 12.24
N PRO A 53 13.71 -21.70 12.42
CA PRO A 53 14.18 -20.44 13.00
C PRO A 53 13.92 -19.26 12.07
N CYS A 54 13.57 -18.11 12.64
CA CYS A 54 13.43 -16.87 11.89
C CYS A 54 14.79 -16.37 11.40
N LEU A 55 14.91 -16.13 10.10
CA LEU A 55 16.11 -15.60 9.45
C LEU A 55 15.97 -14.11 9.05
N THR A 56 14.85 -13.48 9.40
CA THR A 56 14.53 -12.10 9.00
C THR A 56 15.59 -11.08 9.43
N HIS A 57 16.32 -11.35 10.50
CA HIS A 57 17.39 -10.46 11.00
C HIS A 57 18.70 -10.58 10.22
N THR A 58 18.92 -11.69 9.50
CA THR A 58 20.13 -11.95 8.72
C THR A 58 19.89 -11.90 7.22
N GLU A 59 18.71 -12.26 6.77
CA GLU A 59 18.38 -12.25 5.36
C GLU A 59 17.82 -10.90 4.91
N PRO A 60 18.41 -10.26 3.88
CA PRO A 60 17.86 -9.06 3.29
C PRO A 60 16.55 -9.38 2.57
N LEU A 61 15.65 -8.39 2.48
CA LEU A 61 14.45 -8.52 1.66
C LEU A 61 14.82 -8.82 0.20
N PRO A 62 14.05 -9.66 -0.50
CA PRO A 62 14.29 -9.93 -1.92
C PRO A 62 14.44 -8.63 -2.72
N ALA A 63 15.44 -8.56 -3.57
CA ALA A 63 15.79 -7.42 -4.39
C ALA A 63 16.19 -6.13 -3.65
N SER A 64 16.32 -6.13 -2.31
CA SER A 64 16.77 -4.96 -1.56
C SER A 64 18.21 -4.55 -1.88
N SER A 65 19.09 -5.52 -2.20
CA SER A 65 20.46 -5.27 -2.62
C SER A 65 20.58 -4.52 -3.95
N SER A 66 19.60 -4.69 -4.85
CA SER A 66 19.53 -3.98 -6.13
C SER A 66 18.72 -2.68 -6.05
N GLY A 67 18.03 -2.42 -4.96
CA GLY A 67 17.10 -1.31 -4.80
C GLY A 67 15.82 -1.41 -5.64
N LYS A 68 15.64 -2.48 -6.40
CA LYS A 68 14.55 -2.64 -7.37
C LYS A 68 13.17 -2.83 -6.76
N TRP A 69 13.07 -3.25 -5.52
CA TRP A 69 11.78 -3.39 -4.84
C TRP A 69 11.07 -2.04 -4.64
N THR A 70 11.80 -0.94 -4.75
CA THR A 70 11.28 0.43 -4.65
C THR A 70 11.09 1.10 -6.01
N GLU A 71 11.41 0.45 -7.11
CA GLU A 71 11.37 1.06 -8.45
C GLU A 71 10.05 1.77 -8.77
N PRO A 72 8.86 1.20 -8.53
CA PRO A 72 7.62 1.92 -8.75
C PRO A 72 7.45 3.16 -7.85
N ALA A 73 8.11 3.19 -6.69
CA ALA A 73 8.09 4.31 -5.76
C ALA A 73 9.19 5.35 -6.01
N LEU A 74 10.09 5.09 -6.94
CA LEU A 74 11.19 5.99 -7.32
C LEU A 74 10.81 6.97 -8.46
N GLY A 75 9.52 7.24 -8.65
CA GLY A 75 9.03 8.19 -9.63
C GLY A 75 9.81 9.49 -9.70
N PRO A 76 10.09 10.18 -8.56
CA PRO A 76 10.86 11.41 -8.58
C PRO A 76 12.26 11.25 -9.16
N LYS A 77 12.98 10.21 -8.75
CA LYS A 77 14.35 9.96 -9.23
C LYS A 77 14.37 9.64 -10.72
N HIS A 78 13.45 8.79 -11.16
CA HIS A 78 13.32 8.42 -12.56
C HIS A 78 12.96 9.63 -13.42
N TRP A 79 12.02 10.46 -12.96
CA TRP A 79 11.62 11.67 -13.67
C TRP A 79 12.77 12.68 -13.82
N PHE A 80 13.57 12.90 -12.79
CA PHE A 80 14.74 13.80 -12.84
C PHE A 80 15.80 13.32 -13.83
N THR A 81 15.89 12.04 -14.12
CA THR A 81 16.82 11.50 -15.11
C THR A 81 16.28 11.51 -16.53
N ASN A 82 14.94 11.54 -16.73
CA ASN A 82 14.28 11.51 -18.02
C ASN A 82 13.08 12.48 -18.10
N PRO A 83 13.27 13.79 -17.86
CA PRO A 83 12.14 14.72 -17.71
C PRO A 83 11.36 14.96 -18.99
N ASP A 84 12.00 14.89 -20.16
CA ASP A 84 11.42 15.38 -21.42
C ASP A 84 10.44 14.41 -22.08
N ASN A 85 10.43 13.13 -21.70
CA ASN A 85 9.62 12.09 -22.34
C ASN A 85 8.73 11.30 -21.38
N ASP A 86 8.57 11.74 -20.13
CA ASP A 86 7.81 11.01 -19.14
C ASP A 86 6.89 11.95 -18.34
N PRO A 87 5.70 12.25 -18.87
CA PRO A 87 4.77 13.19 -18.24
C PRO A 87 4.39 12.77 -16.83
N ILE A 88 4.30 13.74 -15.92
CA ILE A 88 3.87 13.53 -14.54
C ILE A 88 2.34 13.40 -14.49
N LEU A 89 1.84 12.27 -14.03
CA LEU A 89 0.42 12.03 -13.78
C LEU A 89 -0.01 12.42 -12.37
N CYS A 90 0.87 12.25 -11.38
CA CYS A 90 0.63 12.68 -10.00
C CYS A 90 1.72 13.64 -9.53
N GLU A 91 1.44 14.94 -9.51
CA GLU A 91 2.41 15.97 -9.13
C GLU A 91 2.78 15.91 -7.64
N CYS A 92 1.81 15.67 -6.74
CA CYS A 92 2.08 15.63 -5.30
C CYS A 92 3.11 14.56 -4.90
N GLU A 93 3.12 13.44 -5.62
CA GLU A 93 3.99 12.29 -5.35
C GLU A 93 5.00 12.07 -6.48
N MET A 94 5.06 13.00 -7.45
CA MET A 94 5.98 12.96 -8.59
C MET A 94 5.95 11.61 -9.33
N VAL A 95 4.72 11.10 -9.59
CA VAL A 95 4.55 9.80 -10.27
C VAL A 95 4.38 10.02 -11.76
N PRO A 96 5.35 9.59 -12.58
CA PRO A 96 5.29 9.73 -14.02
C PRO A 96 4.46 8.62 -14.70
N GLU A 97 4.16 8.83 -15.95
CA GLU A 97 3.42 7.91 -16.81
C GLU A 97 4.06 6.52 -16.90
N SER A 98 5.38 6.45 -17.03
CA SER A 98 6.12 5.17 -17.09
C SER A 98 5.90 4.30 -15.85
N THR A 99 5.85 4.94 -14.67
CA THR A 99 5.56 4.24 -13.42
C THR A 99 4.14 3.66 -13.43
N VAL A 100 3.15 4.44 -13.88
CA VAL A 100 1.77 3.95 -13.98
C VAL A 100 1.67 2.82 -15.01
N LYS A 101 2.31 2.93 -16.18
CA LYS A 101 2.41 1.85 -17.18
C LYS A 101 2.98 0.57 -16.60
N SER A 102 4.07 0.67 -15.85
CA SER A 102 4.71 -0.48 -15.20
C SER A 102 3.78 -1.16 -14.18
N VAL A 103 3.08 -0.36 -13.37
CA VAL A 103 2.11 -0.86 -12.40
C VAL A 103 0.93 -1.54 -13.08
N VAL A 104 0.36 -0.93 -14.13
CA VAL A 104 -0.75 -1.51 -14.92
C VAL A 104 -0.35 -2.87 -15.49
N ARG A 105 0.85 -2.95 -16.09
CA ARG A 105 1.40 -4.21 -16.60
C ARG A 105 1.49 -5.26 -15.49
N SER A 106 2.09 -4.91 -14.37
CA SER A 106 2.25 -5.84 -13.24
C SER A 106 0.93 -6.32 -12.67
N ILE A 107 -0.11 -5.48 -12.63
CA ILE A 107 -1.46 -5.88 -12.19
C ILE A 107 -2.03 -6.91 -13.15
N LYS A 108 -1.96 -6.65 -14.47
CA LYS A 108 -2.49 -7.55 -15.50
C LYS A 108 -1.77 -8.89 -15.56
N GLU A 109 -0.45 -8.89 -15.50
CA GLU A 109 0.38 -10.10 -15.49
C GLU A 109 0.04 -11.03 -14.31
N LYS A 110 -0.41 -10.45 -13.19
CA LYS A 110 -0.82 -11.19 -12.00
C LYS A 110 -2.32 -11.52 -11.94
N GLY A 111 -3.08 -11.21 -13.00
CA GLY A 111 -4.53 -11.43 -13.05
C GLY A 111 -5.32 -10.59 -12.04
N GLY A 112 -4.80 -9.44 -11.63
CA GLY A 112 -5.47 -8.54 -10.69
C GLY A 112 -6.43 -7.57 -11.38
N ASP A 113 -7.41 -7.07 -10.64
CA ASP A 113 -8.34 -6.06 -11.11
C ASP A 113 -7.66 -4.69 -11.23
N LEU A 114 -7.79 -4.08 -12.41
CA LEU A 114 -7.24 -2.76 -12.68
C LEU A 114 -8.18 -1.69 -12.12
N SER A 115 -7.68 -0.91 -11.17
CA SER A 115 -8.41 0.21 -10.58
C SER A 115 -7.46 1.32 -10.14
N LEU A 116 -7.97 2.55 -9.98
CA LEU A 116 -7.20 3.67 -9.41
C LEU A 116 -6.68 3.34 -8.00
N GLN A 117 -7.46 2.61 -7.21
CA GLN A 117 -7.04 2.15 -5.90
C GLN A 117 -5.86 1.18 -5.99
N ALA A 118 -5.94 0.20 -6.90
CA ALA A 118 -4.87 -0.78 -7.11
C ALA A 118 -3.57 -0.12 -7.61
N ILE A 119 -3.71 0.87 -8.51
CA ILE A 119 -2.59 1.70 -8.99
C ILE A 119 -2.02 2.54 -7.85
N GLY A 120 -2.87 3.22 -7.09
CA GLY A 120 -2.47 4.10 -5.99
C GLY A 120 -1.69 3.39 -4.89
N VAL A 121 -2.08 2.17 -4.54
CA VAL A 121 -1.37 1.35 -3.54
C VAL A 121 0.05 1.00 -4.00
N ARG A 122 0.27 0.82 -5.30
CA ARG A 122 1.56 0.38 -5.87
C ARG A 122 2.44 1.52 -6.36
N SER A 123 1.87 2.69 -6.66
CA SER A 123 2.60 3.82 -7.25
C SER A 123 2.62 5.09 -6.41
N ARG A 124 1.87 5.16 -5.32
CA ARG A 124 1.60 6.35 -4.52
C ARG A 124 0.67 7.39 -5.19
N VAL A 125 0.10 7.12 -6.36
CA VAL A 125 -0.94 7.97 -6.95
C VAL A 125 -2.06 8.20 -5.93
N GLY A 126 -2.42 9.46 -5.72
CA GLY A 126 -3.47 9.85 -4.77
C GLY A 126 -3.10 9.78 -3.29
N LYS A 127 -1.82 9.60 -2.93
CA LYS A 127 -1.35 9.59 -1.53
C LYS A 127 -0.92 10.96 -1.03
N GLY A 128 -0.67 11.91 -1.91
CA GLY A 128 -0.26 13.27 -1.57
C GLY A 128 -1.40 14.15 -1.09
N ALA A 129 -1.11 15.42 -0.86
CA ALA A 129 -2.01 16.40 -0.25
C ALA A 129 -3.37 16.54 -0.94
N CYS A 130 -3.43 16.39 -2.28
CA CYS A 130 -4.68 16.48 -3.05
C CYS A 130 -5.59 15.25 -2.93
N GLN A 131 -5.13 14.16 -2.30
CA GLN A 131 -5.89 12.92 -2.08
C GLN A 131 -6.53 12.34 -3.36
N GLY A 132 -5.91 12.54 -4.50
CA GLY A 132 -6.37 11.98 -5.77
C GLY A 132 -7.28 12.88 -6.59
N THR A 133 -7.69 14.05 -6.09
CA THR A 133 -8.63 14.94 -6.78
C THR A 133 -8.11 15.36 -8.17
N PHE A 134 -6.82 15.63 -8.31
CA PHE A 134 -6.23 15.99 -9.62
C PHE A 134 -5.71 14.78 -10.38
N CYS A 135 -4.87 13.97 -9.74
CA CYS A 135 -4.25 12.84 -10.43
C CYS A 135 -5.23 11.73 -10.79
N GLY A 136 -6.33 11.56 -10.05
CA GLY A 136 -7.37 10.58 -10.41
C GLY A 136 -7.89 10.78 -11.83
N LYS A 137 -8.22 12.02 -12.21
CA LYS A 137 -8.67 12.35 -13.57
C LYS A 137 -7.62 12.09 -14.63
N ARG A 138 -6.36 12.49 -14.37
CA ARG A 138 -5.25 12.29 -15.32
C ARG A 138 -4.95 10.82 -15.55
N VAL A 139 -4.92 10.04 -14.47
CA VAL A 139 -4.69 8.59 -14.58
C VAL A 139 -5.86 7.90 -15.27
N SER A 140 -7.11 8.30 -14.99
CA SER A 140 -8.28 7.78 -15.71
C SER A 140 -8.19 8.06 -17.21
N ALA A 141 -7.93 9.30 -17.61
CA ALA A 141 -7.77 9.68 -19.00
C ALA A 141 -6.64 8.87 -19.68
N PHE A 142 -5.50 8.76 -19.01
CA PHE A 142 -4.38 7.95 -19.49
C PHE A 142 -4.74 6.47 -19.71
N LEU A 143 -5.56 5.88 -18.82
CA LEU A 143 -6.03 4.51 -18.98
C LEU A 143 -7.02 4.36 -20.14
N GLU A 144 -7.89 5.35 -20.35
CA GLU A 144 -8.83 5.40 -21.48
C GLU A 144 -8.09 5.54 -22.82
N GLU A 145 -7.15 6.48 -22.92
CA GLU A 145 -6.31 6.67 -24.11
C GLU A 145 -5.52 5.41 -24.47
N GLY A 146 -5.08 4.66 -23.47
CA GLY A 146 -4.39 3.38 -23.63
C GLY A 146 -5.33 2.18 -23.83
N GLU A 147 -6.64 2.38 -24.01
CA GLU A 147 -7.65 1.33 -24.15
C GLU A 147 -7.62 0.29 -23.00
N GLN A 148 -7.23 0.73 -21.81
CA GLN A 148 -7.14 -0.15 -20.63
C GLN A 148 -8.46 -0.27 -19.89
N THR A 149 -9.38 0.67 -20.10
CA THR A 149 -10.70 0.77 -19.47
C THR A 149 -11.68 1.47 -20.40
N THR A 150 -12.98 1.32 -20.16
CA THR A 150 -14.01 2.11 -20.83
C THR A 150 -14.29 3.41 -20.07
N SER A 151 -14.82 4.44 -20.73
CA SER A 151 -15.17 5.70 -20.06
C SER A 151 -16.19 5.51 -18.94
N TYR A 152 -17.11 4.56 -19.07
CA TYR A 152 -18.08 4.25 -18.03
C TYR A 152 -17.41 3.64 -16.79
N ASP A 153 -16.54 2.65 -16.98
CA ASP A 153 -15.82 2.00 -15.89
C ASP A 153 -14.85 2.97 -15.22
N SER A 154 -14.19 3.81 -15.99
CA SER A 154 -13.29 4.86 -15.52
C SER A 154 -13.98 5.86 -14.58
N ILE A 155 -15.19 6.33 -14.94
CA ILE A 155 -15.98 7.23 -14.09
C ILE A 155 -16.39 6.54 -12.79
N ASN A 156 -16.85 5.30 -12.86
CA ASN A 156 -17.23 4.55 -11.66
C ASN A 156 -16.04 4.26 -10.75
N ASP A 157 -14.89 3.89 -11.31
CA ASP A 157 -13.65 3.67 -10.56
C ASP A 157 -13.19 4.97 -9.88
N MET A 158 -13.18 6.09 -10.61
CA MET A 158 -12.84 7.39 -10.05
C MET A 158 -13.77 7.80 -8.90
N LYS A 159 -15.09 7.59 -9.07
CA LYS A 159 -16.07 7.82 -8.01
C LYS A 159 -15.77 6.98 -6.77
N SER A 160 -15.53 5.69 -6.95
CA SER A 160 -15.21 4.75 -5.86
C SER A 160 -13.90 5.13 -5.17
N PHE A 161 -12.88 5.48 -5.96
CA PHE A 161 -11.58 5.92 -5.46
C PHE A 161 -11.68 7.17 -4.58
N LEU A 162 -12.41 8.20 -5.04
CA LEU A 162 -12.60 9.44 -4.27
C LEU A 162 -13.49 9.20 -3.04
N GLN A 163 -14.58 8.45 -3.17
CA GLN A 163 -15.45 8.12 -2.05
C GLN A 163 -14.71 7.33 -0.96
N GLY A 164 -13.86 6.39 -1.34
CA GLY A 164 -13.05 5.60 -0.41
C GLY A 164 -12.12 6.44 0.46
N ARG A 165 -11.65 7.60 -0.04
CA ARG A 165 -10.79 8.53 0.71
C ARG A 165 -11.51 9.18 1.90
N TRP A 166 -12.80 9.37 1.78
CA TRP A 166 -13.61 10.13 2.75
C TRP A 166 -14.57 9.26 3.55
N THR A 167 -14.49 7.95 3.42
CA THR A 167 -15.43 7.04 4.09
C THR A 167 -15.43 7.22 5.60
N GLY A 168 -14.25 7.40 6.23
CA GLY A 168 -14.14 7.63 7.67
C GLY A 168 -14.59 9.02 8.13
N GLU A 169 -14.62 10.00 7.23
CA GLU A 169 -14.96 11.39 7.53
C GLU A 169 -16.45 11.68 7.43
N ARG A 170 -17.23 10.83 6.77
CA ARG A 170 -18.66 11.04 6.54
C ARG A 170 -19.46 11.29 7.82
N PRO A 171 -19.28 10.54 8.92
CA PRO A 171 -20.01 10.80 10.16
C PRO A 171 -19.75 12.18 10.74
N VAL A 172 -18.52 12.71 10.56
CA VAL A 172 -18.11 14.01 11.10
C VAL A 172 -18.66 15.15 10.25
N LEU A 173 -18.66 15.00 8.93
CA LEU A 173 -19.06 16.06 8.00
C LEU A 173 -20.56 16.21 7.83
N TRP A 174 -21.35 15.17 8.15
CA TRP A 174 -22.79 15.14 7.86
C TRP A 174 -23.69 15.25 9.10
N HIS A 175 -23.09 15.43 10.28
CA HIS A 175 -23.80 15.70 11.54
C HIS A 175 -23.59 17.13 12.07
N GLY A 176 -23.22 18.05 11.20
CA GLY A 176 -23.12 19.47 11.48
C GLY A 176 -24.40 20.22 11.12
#